data_32782ab747f951068b39859ed6fcc2b1
#
_entry.id   32782ab747f951068b39859ed6fcc2b1
#
_cell.length_a   1.000
_cell.length_b   1.000
_cell.length_c   1.000
_cell.angle_alpha   90.00
_cell.angle_beta   90.00
_cell.angle_gamma   90.00
#
_symmetry.space_group_name_H-M   'P 1'
#
loop_
_entity.id
_entity.type
_entity.pdbx_description
1 polymer ?
#
loop_
_entity_poly.entity_id
_entity_poly.type
_entity_poly.pdbx_seq_one_letter_code
_entity_poly.pdbx_strand_id
1 'polypeptide(L)'
;MKAAVLAVCPEARFIDISHSIAPFDVAAAGFVLWAGSQGFPPGTVHLAVVDPGVGSDRRALALRVGPCFYVGPDNGLFSRLVEGRRDVDAVALPRPATLSATFEGRDVFAPAAGRLAKGTPLADLGRPVEDLVVLPDSGPRVIWVDNFGNLVTNLVPPVGRLGVGRSVVSESARTYADAPAGVPFWYVGSLGLVEVGVREGRADEVLGARTGTFIRNLPAT
;
A
#
# COMPACT_ATOMS: atom_id res chain seq x y z
N MET A 1 -12.65 -12.34 8.62
CA MET A 1 -11.98 -12.78 7.38
C MET A 1 -11.16 -14.06 7.59
N LYS A 2 -10.19 -14.16 8.53
CA LYS A 2 -9.36 -15.37 8.71
C LYS A 2 -10.21 -16.67 8.84
N ALA A 3 -11.26 -16.68 9.64
CA ALA A 3 -12.15 -17.85 9.75
C ALA A 3 -12.79 -18.25 8.40
N ALA A 4 -13.18 -17.27 7.56
CA ALA A 4 -13.76 -17.54 6.25
C ALA A 4 -12.72 -18.08 5.25
N VAL A 5 -11.46 -17.66 5.35
CA VAL A 5 -10.36 -18.27 4.58
C VAL A 5 -10.15 -19.72 5.02
N LEU A 6 -10.09 -19.98 6.34
CA LEU A 6 -9.88 -21.32 6.89
C LEU A 6 -11.02 -22.30 6.56
N ALA A 7 -12.25 -21.81 6.41
CA ALA A 7 -13.38 -22.65 5.97
C ALA A 7 -13.16 -23.18 4.54
N VAL A 8 -12.39 -22.49 3.70
CA VAL A 8 -12.07 -22.89 2.32
C VAL A 8 -10.73 -23.60 2.24
N CYS A 9 -9.71 -23.08 2.93
CA CYS A 9 -8.35 -23.59 2.97
C CYS A 9 -7.89 -23.76 4.44
N PRO A 10 -8.16 -24.91 5.08
CA PRO A 10 -7.82 -25.15 6.49
C PRO A 10 -6.31 -25.05 6.77
N GLU A 11 -5.47 -25.34 5.78
CA GLU A 11 -4.00 -25.31 5.88
C GLU A 11 -3.41 -23.92 5.70
N ALA A 12 -4.22 -22.86 5.49
CA ALA A 12 -3.74 -21.51 5.27
C ALA A 12 -2.97 -21.00 6.49
N ARG A 13 -1.79 -20.40 6.22
CA ARG A 13 -1.00 -19.69 7.22
C ARG A 13 -1.20 -18.19 7.05
N PHE A 14 -1.28 -17.46 8.16
CA PHE A 14 -1.52 -16.02 8.13
C PHE A 14 -0.31 -15.25 8.67
N ILE A 15 0.04 -14.19 7.94
CA ILE A 15 0.99 -13.16 8.40
C ILE A 15 0.26 -11.83 8.26
N ASP A 16 0.06 -11.14 9.38
CA ASP A 16 -0.59 -9.83 9.37
C ASP A 16 0.43 -8.75 8.97
N ILE A 17 0.16 -8.03 7.89
CA ILE A 17 0.99 -6.89 7.48
C ILE A 17 0.62 -5.67 8.34
N SER A 18 -0.66 -5.32 8.40
CA SER A 18 -1.15 -4.21 9.22
C SER A 18 -2.66 -4.31 9.45
N HIS A 19 -3.09 -3.86 10.64
CA HIS A 19 -4.49 -3.58 10.97
C HIS A 19 -4.67 -2.13 11.46
N SER A 20 -3.66 -1.27 11.23
CA SER A 20 -3.60 0.09 11.78
C SER A 20 -3.68 1.17 10.69
N ILE A 21 -4.18 0.83 9.51
CA ILE A 21 -4.43 1.83 8.47
C ILE A 21 -5.59 2.72 8.94
N ALA A 22 -5.42 4.04 8.80
CA ALA A 22 -6.48 4.98 9.12
C ALA A 22 -7.75 4.67 8.31
N PRO A 23 -8.94 4.76 8.91
CA PRO A 23 -10.19 4.53 8.20
C PRO A 23 -10.26 5.36 6.91
N PHE A 24 -10.70 4.74 5.82
CA PHE A 24 -10.91 5.36 4.51
C PHE A 24 -9.64 5.77 3.74
N ASP A 25 -8.43 5.60 4.32
CA ASP A 25 -7.18 5.97 3.66
C ASP A 25 -6.71 4.86 2.70
N VAL A 26 -7.32 4.83 1.50
CA VAL A 26 -7.00 3.86 0.45
C VAL A 26 -5.57 4.06 -0.07
N ALA A 27 -5.09 5.30 -0.12
CA ALA A 27 -3.73 5.61 -0.62
C ALA A 27 -2.65 5.06 0.32
N ALA A 28 -2.80 5.28 1.63
CA ALA A 28 -1.91 4.70 2.64
C ALA A 28 -1.99 3.18 2.64
N ALA A 29 -3.20 2.61 2.52
CA ALA A 29 -3.39 1.16 2.42
C ALA A 29 -2.66 0.57 1.21
N GLY A 30 -2.76 1.20 0.05
CA GLY A 30 -2.06 0.79 -1.17
C GLY A 30 -0.54 0.84 -1.02
N PHE A 31 -0.02 1.89 -0.35
CA PHE A 31 1.40 1.97 -0.03
C PHE A 31 1.85 0.84 0.91
N VAL A 32 1.13 0.63 2.01
CA VAL A 32 1.47 -0.42 2.99
C VAL A 32 1.38 -1.82 2.38
N LEU A 33 0.37 -2.05 1.52
CA LEU A 33 0.23 -3.31 0.80
C LEU A 33 1.41 -3.52 -0.16
N TRP A 34 1.77 -2.52 -0.96
CA TRP A 34 2.90 -2.58 -1.87
C TRP A 34 4.22 -2.80 -1.12
N ALA A 35 4.49 -2.03 -0.09
CA ALA A 35 5.71 -2.13 0.70
C ALA A 35 5.79 -3.45 1.46
N GLY A 36 4.70 -3.83 2.13
CA GLY A 36 4.63 -5.02 2.96
C GLY A 36 4.57 -6.33 2.17
N SER A 37 4.21 -6.30 0.87
CA SER A 37 4.19 -7.50 0.03
C SER A 37 5.56 -7.84 -0.58
N GLN A 38 6.55 -6.94 -0.44
CA GLN A 38 7.89 -7.19 -0.98
C GLN A 38 8.55 -8.38 -0.26
N GLY A 39 9.15 -9.27 -1.05
CA GLY A 39 9.90 -10.40 -0.51
C GLY A 39 9.08 -11.61 -0.04
N PHE A 40 7.76 -11.58 -0.16
CA PHE A 40 6.96 -12.78 0.06
C PHE A 40 7.18 -13.82 -1.03
N PRO A 41 7.16 -15.11 -0.69
CA PRO A 41 7.39 -16.18 -1.66
C PRO A 41 6.31 -16.22 -2.76
N PRO A 42 6.67 -16.72 -3.97
CA PRO A 42 5.71 -16.97 -5.03
C PRO A 42 4.47 -17.75 -4.55
N GLY A 43 3.30 -17.40 -5.07
CA GLY A 43 2.03 -18.03 -4.70
C GLY A 43 1.39 -17.45 -3.44
N THR A 44 2.04 -16.49 -2.77
CA THR A 44 1.40 -15.80 -1.62
C THR A 44 0.14 -15.05 -2.06
N VAL A 45 -0.89 -15.15 -1.23
CA VAL A 45 -2.16 -14.42 -1.43
C VAL A 45 -2.27 -13.29 -0.41
N HIS A 46 -2.26 -12.06 -0.89
CA HIS A 46 -2.45 -10.87 -0.08
C HIS A 46 -3.93 -10.47 -0.06
N LEU A 47 -4.55 -10.52 1.11
CA LEU A 47 -5.93 -10.10 1.34
C LEU A 47 -5.93 -8.72 1.99
N ALA A 48 -6.34 -7.69 1.25
CA ALA A 48 -6.34 -6.31 1.72
C ALA A 48 -7.72 -5.67 1.55
N VAL A 49 -8.27 -5.13 2.65
CA VAL A 49 -9.61 -4.55 2.65
C VAL A 49 -9.59 -3.22 3.41
N VAL A 50 -9.47 -2.12 2.66
CA VAL A 50 -9.78 -0.75 3.08
C VAL A 50 -10.77 -0.23 2.06
N ASP A 51 -12.04 -0.14 2.45
CA ASP A 51 -13.15 -0.11 1.52
C ASP A 51 -14.24 0.90 1.89
N PRO A 52 -13.98 2.20 1.63
CA PRO A 52 -15.01 3.25 1.82
C PRO A 52 -16.25 3.04 0.97
N GLY A 53 -16.11 2.29 -0.14
CA GLY A 53 -17.17 2.04 -1.11
C GLY A 53 -17.88 0.70 -0.94
N VAL A 54 -17.80 0.05 0.24
CA VAL A 54 -18.49 -1.21 0.48
C VAL A 54 -20.00 -1.07 0.21
N GLY A 55 -20.56 -2.01 -0.54
CA GLY A 55 -21.98 -1.98 -0.94
C GLY A 55 -22.31 -1.09 -2.15
N SER A 56 -21.34 -0.38 -2.72
CA SER A 56 -21.51 0.37 -3.99
C SER A 56 -21.28 -0.52 -5.22
N ASP A 57 -21.32 0.08 -6.42
CA ASP A 57 -21.07 -0.61 -7.69
C ASP A 57 -19.59 -0.90 -7.97
N ARG A 58 -18.65 -0.49 -7.07
CA ARG A 58 -17.22 -0.79 -7.20
C ARG A 58 -17.03 -2.31 -7.28
N ARG A 59 -16.15 -2.77 -8.15
CA ARG A 59 -15.87 -4.21 -8.31
C ARG A 59 -15.16 -4.77 -7.08
N ALA A 60 -15.37 -6.06 -6.82
CA ALA A 60 -14.53 -6.87 -5.97
C ALA A 60 -13.52 -7.60 -6.87
N LEU A 61 -12.24 -7.56 -6.56
CA LEU A 61 -11.19 -8.09 -7.43
C LEU A 61 -10.37 -9.20 -6.79
N ALA A 62 -9.91 -10.10 -7.65
CA ALA A 62 -8.71 -10.88 -7.41
C ALA A 62 -7.73 -10.61 -8.56
N LEU A 63 -6.45 -10.42 -8.23
CA LEU A 63 -5.38 -10.12 -9.19
C LEU A 63 -4.22 -11.08 -9.01
N ARG A 64 -3.49 -11.31 -10.12
CA ARG A 64 -2.12 -11.81 -10.09
C ARG A 64 -1.21 -10.67 -10.54
N VAL A 65 -0.22 -10.32 -9.73
CA VAL A 65 0.83 -9.36 -10.08
C VAL A 65 2.17 -10.04 -9.87
N GLY A 66 2.87 -10.30 -10.96
CA GLY A 66 4.06 -11.15 -10.90
C GLY A 66 3.74 -12.53 -10.32
N PRO A 67 4.49 -13.00 -9.31
CA PRO A 67 4.31 -14.33 -8.74
C PRO A 67 3.26 -14.41 -7.62
N CYS A 68 2.66 -13.29 -7.19
CA CYS A 68 1.75 -13.23 -6.05
C CYS A 68 0.33 -12.88 -6.46
N PHE A 69 -0.62 -13.19 -5.57
CA PHE A 69 -2.03 -12.86 -5.73
C PHE A 69 -2.46 -11.78 -4.75
N TYR A 70 -3.46 -11.00 -5.14
CA TYR A 70 -4.02 -9.91 -4.34
C TYR A 70 -5.55 -9.96 -4.43
N VAL A 71 -6.23 -9.77 -3.30
CA VAL A 71 -7.69 -9.80 -3.24
C VAL A 71 -8.19 -8.61 -2.44
N GLY A 72 -9.15 -7.86 -2.98
CA GLY A 72 -9.71 -6.68 -2.35
C GLY A 72 -10.58 -5.83 -3.27
N PRO A 73 -10.98 -4.62 -2.83
CA PRO A 73 -11.84 -3.72 -3.59
C PRO A 73 -11.10 -3.03 -4.74
N ASP A 74 -11.79 -2.80 -5.85
CA ASP A 74 -11.35 -1.99 -6.98
C ASP A 74 -11.64 -0.51 -6.73
N ASN A 75 -10.86 0.09 -5.87
CA ASN A 75 -11.00 1.48 -5.44
C ASN A 75 -9.68 2.25 -5.46
N GLY A 76 -8.68 1.74 -6.17
CA GLY A 76 -7.35 2.30 -6.23
C GLY A 76 -6.35 1.70 -5.22
N LEU A 77 -6.79 0.75 -4.40
CA LEU A 77 -5.93 0.05 -3.44
C LEU A 77 -4.71 -0.61 -4.09
N PHE A 78 -4.84 -1.08 -5.32
CA PHE A 78 -3.80 -1.79 -6.06
C PHE A 78 -2.94 -0.90 -6.95
N SER A 79 -3.17 0.42 -6.97
CA SER A 79 -2.51 1.35 -7.90
C SER A 79 -1.00 1.18 -7.95
N ARG A 80 -0.32 1.18 -6.80
CA ARG A 80 1.15 1.02 -6.75
C ARG A 80 1.65 -0.36 -7.17
N LEU A 81 0.80 -1.37 -7.10
CA LEU A 81 1.15 -2.73 -7.51
C LEU A 81 1.10 -2.90 -9.02
N VAL A 82 0.20 -2.16 -9.70
CA VAL A 82 -0.08 -2.35 -11.13
C VAL A 82 0.56 -1.29 -12.01
N GLU A 83 0.98 -0.17 -11.42
CA GLU A 83 1.57 0.95 -12.14
C GLU A 83 2.82 0.53 -12.94
N GLY A 84 2.80 0.80 -14.25
CA GLY A 84 3.91 0.50 -15.17
C GLY A 84 4.15 -0.99 -15.44
N ARG A 85 3.32 -1.89 -14.93
CA ARG A 85 3.46 -3.35 -15.10
C ARG A 85 2.63 -3.88 -16.24
N ARG A 86 3.14 -4.96 -16.87
CA ARG A 86 2.45 -5.70 -17.94
C ARG A 86 2.10 -7.13 -17.53
N ASP A 87 2.64 -7.60 -16.40
CA ASP A 87 2.44 -8.93 -15.83
C ASP A 87 1.32 -8.90 -14.78
N VAL A 88 0.18 -8.32 -15.15
CA VAL A 88 -1.01 -8.18 -14.31
C VAL A 88 -2.18 -8.89 -14.98
N ASP A 89 -2.75 -9.85 -14.27
CA ASP A 89 -4.05 -10.44 -14.62
C ASP A 89 -5.04 -10.11 -13.51
N ALA A 90 -6.27 -9.77 -13.87
CA ALA A 90 -7.31 -9.42 -12.92
C ALA A 90 -8.66 -10.03 -13.30
N VAL A 91 -9.43 -10.40 -12.28
CA VAL A 91 -10.81 -10.84 -12.45
C VAL A 91 -11.73 -10.14 -11.46
N ALA A 92 -12.94 -9.81 -11.91
CA ALA A 92 -14.03 -9.33 -11.06
C ALA A 92 -14.71 -10.53 -10.40
N LEU A 93 -14.68 -10.53 -9.07
CA LEU A 93 -15.33 -11.58 -8.27
C LEU A 93 -16.85 -11.43 -8.31
N PRO A 94 -17.62 -12.54 -8.40
CA PRO A 94 -19.06 -12.48 -8.32
C PRO A 94 -19.51 -12.03 -6.92
N ARG A 95 -20.58 -11.24 -6.88
CA ARG A 95 -21.24 -10.77 -5.67
C ARG A 95 -22.70 -11.25 -5.66
N PRO A 96 -22.98 -12.45 -5.15
CA PRO A 96 -24.35 -12.93 -5.06
C PRO A 96 -25.24 -12.01 -4.21
N ALA A 97 -26.42 -11.70 -4.69
CA ALA A 97 -27.37 -10.80 -4.00
C ALA A 97 -27.85 -11.34 -2.63
N THR A 98 -27.59 -12.60 -2.33
CA THR A 98 -27.91 -13.25 -1.05
C THR A 98 -26.91 -12.94 0.06
N LEU A 99 -25.77 -12.32 -0.27
CA LEU A 99 -24.73 -11.95 0.70
C LEU A 99 -25.00 -10.59 1.34
N SER A 100 -24.42 -10.38 2.51
CA SER A 100 -24.52 -9.08 3.19
C SER A 100 -23.75 -8.01 2.41
N ALA A 101 -24.45 -6.95 2.01
CA ALA A 101 -23.84 -5.84 1.25
C ALA A 101 -22.71 -5.10 1.98
N THR A 102 -22.62 -5.23 3.31
CA THR A 102 -21.62 -4.54 4.14
C THR A 102 -20.51 -5.47 4.67
N PHE A 103 -20.58 -6.78 4.38
CA PHE A 103 -19.61 -7.76 4.87
C PHE A 103 -18.83 -8.45 3.74
N GLU A 104 -18.58 -7.76 2.63
CA GLU A 104 -17.86 -8.31 1.49
C GLU A 104 -16.46 -8.84 1.85
N GLY A 105 -15.81 -8.23 2.86
CA GLY A 105 -14.54 -8.74 3.39
C GLY A 105 -14.62 -10.21 3.82
N ARG A 106 -15.72 -10.59 4.49
CA ARG A 106 -15.97 -11.97 4.95
C ARG A 106 -16.55 -12.84 3.86
N ASP A 107 -17.50 -12.31 3.08
CA ASP A 107 -18.38 -13.11 2.25
C ASP A 107 -17.90 -13.23 0.79
N VAL A 108 -17.04 -12.30 0.33
CA VAL A 108 -16.50 -12.26 -1.03
C VAL A 108 -14.98 -12.39 -1.03
N PHE A 109 -14.27 -11.46 -0.38
CA PHE A 109 -12.81 -11.40 -0.48
C PHE A 109 -12.12 -12.58 0.23
N ALA A 110 -12.53 -12.90 1.45
CA ALA A 110 -11.89 -13.99 2.20
C ALA A 110 -12.08 -15.37 1.56
N PRO A 111 -13.29 -15.77 1.08
CA PRO A 111 -13.45 -17.02 0.36
C PRO A 111 -12.64 -17.07 -0.95
N ALA A 112 -12.55 -15.97 -1.71
CA ALA A 112 -11.74 -15.89 -2.92
C ALA A 112 -10.24 -16.08 -2.59
N ALA A 113 -9.74 -15.42 -1.55
CA ALA A 113 -8.38 -15.61 -1.08
C ALA A 113 -8.11 -17.06 -0.66
N GLY A 114 -9.05 -17.69 0.03
CA GLY A 114 -8.97 -19.11 0.41
C GLY A 114 -8.91 -20.04 -0.80
N ARG A 115 -9.69 -19.77 -1.85
CA ARG A 115 -9.66 -20.55 -3.09
C ARG A 115 -8.32 -20.43 -3.81
N LEU A 116 -7.76 -19.21 -3.90
CA LEU A 116 -6.43 -18.99 -4.46
C LEU A 116 -5.34 -19.71 -3.64
N ALA A 117 -5.39 -19.60 -2.32
CA ALA A 117 -4.46 -20.29 -1.44
C ALA A 117 -4.52 -21.82 -1.56
N LYS A 118 -5.68 -22.36 -1.93
CA LYS A 118 -5.89 -23.78 -2.22
C LYS A 118 -5.45 -24.18 -3.64
N GLY A 119 -5.01 -23.21 -4.47
CA GLY A 119 -4.53 -23.47 -5.83
C GLY A 119 -5.60 -23.35 -6.93
N THR A 120 -6.79 -22.78 -6.64
CA THR A 120 -7.77 -22.49 -7.68
C THR A 120 -7.17 -21.48 -8.69
N PRO A 121 -7.22 -21.73 -10.00
CA PRO A 121 -6.76 -20.77 -10.99
C PRO A 121 -7.49 -19.43 -10.89
N LEU A 122 -6.79 -18.31 -11.11
CA LEU A 122 -7.38 -16.98 -11.04
C LEU A 122 -8.60 -16.83 -11.97
N ALA A 123 -8.49 -17.36 -13.19
CA ALA A 123 -9.54 -17.29 -14.19
C ALA A 123 -10.87 -17.96 -13.77
N ASP A 124 -10.80 -18.91 -12.84
CA ASP A 124 -11.99 -19.64 -12.34
C ASP A 124 -12.71 -18.86 -11.24
N LEU A 125 -12.17 -17.72 -10.80
CA LEU A 125 -12.77 -16.91 -9.74
C LEU A 125 -13.75 -15.87 -10.26
N GLY A 126 -13.65 -15.45 -11.52
CA GLY A 126 -14.50 -14.39 -12.02
C GLY A 126 -14.25 -14.02 -13.48
N ARG A 127 -14.81 -12.89 -13.90
CA ARG A 127 -14.68 -12.38 -15.26
C ARG A 127 -13.41 -11.54 -15.39
N PRO A 128 -12.65 -11.65 -16.51
CA PRO A 128 -11.48 -10.81 -16.76
C PRO A 128 -11.79 -9.32 -16.68
N VAL A 129 -10.83 -8.54 -16.16
CA VAL A 129 -10.88 -7.08 -16.03
C VAL A 129 -9.57 -6.49 -16.52
N GLU A 130 -9.65 -5.49 -17.41
CA GLU A 130 -8.48 -4.79 -17.95
C GLU A 130 -8.37 -3.35 -17.41
N ASP A 131 -9.49 -2.71 -17.08
CA ASP A 131 -9.64 -1.31 -16.67
C ASP A 131 -9.68 -1.19 -15.13
N LEU A 132 -8.56 -1.41 -14.46
CA LEU A 132 -8.47 -1.26 -13.01
C LEU A 132 -8.56 0.21 -12.59
N VAL A 133 -9.20 0.47 -11.44
CA VAL A 133 -9.19 1.79 -10.83
C VAL A 133 -7.79 2.09 -10.31
N VAL A 134 -7.22 3.19 -10.80
CA VAL A 134 -5.92 3.71 -10.37
C VAL A 134 -6.11 5.08 -9.72
N LEU A 135 -5.50 5.28 -8.57
CA LEU A 135 -5.51 6.59 -7.91
C LEU A 135 -4.77 7.62 -8.77
N PRO A 136 -5.29 8.85 -8.88
CA PRO A 136 -4.62 9.89 -9.65
C PRO A 136 -3.25 10.22 -9.04
N ASP A 137 -2.29 10.55 -9.92
CA ASP A 137 -1.03 11.15 -9.45
C ASP A 137 -1.36 12.48 -8.75
N SER A 138 -0.94 12.54 -7.53
CA SER A 138 -1.20 13.69 -6.68
C SER A 138 0.07 14.52 -6.43
N GLY A 139 1.12 14.31 -7.22
CA GLY A 139 2.41 15.00 -7.12
C GLY A 139 3.24 14.62 -5.89
N PRO A 140 4.42 15.22 -5.74
CA PRO A 140 5.35 14.92 -4.65
C PRO A 140 4.76 15.19 -3.26
N ARG A 141 4.76 14.17 -2.40
CA ARG A 141 4.16 14.26 -1.06
C ARG A 141 4.70 13.22 -0.08
N VAL A 142 4.43 13.42 1.19
CA VAL A 142 4.52 12.39 2.22
C VAL A 142 3.38 11.39 1.98
N ILE A 143 3.73 10.12 1.78
CA ILE A 143 2.78 9.02 1.54
C ILE A 143 2.54 8.16 2.77
N TRP A 144 3.47 8.20 3.72
CA TRP A 144 3.39 7.48 4.97
C TRP A 144 4.22 8.15 6.06
N VAL A 145 3.78 8.07 7.29
CA VAL A 145 4.58 8.38 8.48
C VAL A 145 4.73 7.08 9.25
N ASP A 146 5.97 6.66 9.48
CA ASP A 146 6.23 5.41 10.21
C ASP A 146 6.11 5.60 11.74
N ASN A 147 6.26 4.51 12.49
CA ASN A 147 6.15 4.53 13.93
C ASN A 147 7.26 5.36 14.62
N PHE A 148 8.38 5.60 13.94
CA PHE A 148 9.48 6.43 14.42
C PHE A 148 9.28 7.91 14.10
N GLY A 149 8.24 8.26 13.32
CA GLY A 149 7.95 9.61 12.87
C GLY A 149 8.71 10.02 11.60
N ASN A 150 9.29 9.05 10.88
CA ASN A 150 9.91 9.35 9.59
C ASN A 150 8.86 9.60 8.52
N LEU A 151 9.15 10.57 7.66
CA LEU A 151 8.28 10.90 6.54
C LEU A 151 8.72 10.12 5.31
N VAL A 152 7.97 9.11 4.92
CA VAL A 152 8.19 8.39 3.65
C VAL A 152 7.51 9.19 2.54
N THR A 153 8.25 9.53 1.49
CA THR A 153 7.73 10.29 0.34
C THR A 153 7.52 9.40 -0.88
N ASN A 154 6.83 9.91 -1.91
CA ASN A 154 6.76 9.25 -3.22
C ASN A 154 7.90 9.70 -4.17
N LEU A 155 8.91 10.38 -3.65
CA LEU A 155 10.07 10.79 -4.45
C LEU A 155 11.09 9.65 -4.55
N VAL A 156 11.71 9.56 -5.71
CA VAL A 156 12.90 8.75 -5.94
C VAL A 156 14.10 9.65 -6.18
N PRO A 157 15.34 9.22 -5.84
CA PRO A 157 16.54 10.01 -6.13
C PRO A 157 16.77 10.13 -7.65
N PRO A 158 17.49 11.17 -8.13
CA PRO A 158 18.19 12.17 -7.32
C PRO A 158 17.27 13.28 -6.81
N VAL A 159 17.52 13.73 -5.59
CA VAL A 159 16.89 14.93 -5.02
C VAL A 159 17.96 15.89 -4.52
N GLY A 160 17.62 17.19 -4.52
CA GLY A 160 18.43 18.22 -3.91
C GLY A 160 17.99 18.46 -2.46
N ARG A 161 17.56 19.70 -2.18
CA ARG A 161 16.93 20.03 -0.89
C ARG A 161 15.43 19.76 -0.94
N LEU A 162 14.84 19.43 0.18
CA LEU A 162 13.40 19.14 0.25
C LEU A 162 12.67 20.28 0.98
N GLY A 163 11.73 20.91 0.29
CA GLY A 163 10.73 21.75 0.94
C GLY A 163 9.63 20.90 1.53
N VAL A 164 9.48 20.90 2.85
CA VAL A 164 8.44 20.17 3.59
C VAL A 164 7.56 21.19 4.31
N GLY A 165 6.36 21.42 3.81
CA GLY A 165 5.52 22.50 4.33
C GLY A 165 6.22 23.87 4.21
N ARG A 166 6.54 24.49 5.36
CA ARG A 166 7.25 25.78 5.44
C ARG A 166 8.77 25.63 5.66
N SER A 167 9.23 24.43 5.95
CA SER A 167 10.61 24.11 6.28
C SER A 167 11.39 23.65 5.04
N VAL A 168 12.72 23.78 5.09
CA VAL A 168 13.64 23.24 4.09
C VAL A 168 14.60 22.27 4.78
N VAL A 169 14.63 21.04 4.28
CA VAL A 169 15.57 20.00 4.71
C VAL A 169 16.72 19.99 3.71
N SER A 170 17.87 20.48 4.12
CA SER A 170 19.07 20.58 3.28
C SER A 170 20.06 19.45 3.56
N GLU A 171 20.06 18.95 4.81
CA GLU A 171 20.94 17.88 5.23
C GLU A 171 20.56 16.57 4.56
N SER A 172 21.56 15.79 4.18
CA SER A 172 21.41 14.42 3.72
C SER A 172 22.40 13.52 4.42
N ALA A 173 21.98 12.30 4.70
CA ALA A 173 22.86 11.31 5.34
C ALA A 173 22.59 9.93 4.75
N ARG A 174 23.57 9.05 4.82
CA ARG A 174 23.38 7.65 4.42
C ARG A 174 22.72 6.84 5.52
N THR A 175 23.01 7.18 6.76
CA THR A 175 22.44 6.53 7.95
C THR A 175 22.11 7.58 9.02
N TYR A 176 21.32 7.18 10.01
CA TYR A 176 21.02 8.03 11.18
C TYR A 176 22.28 8.44 11.95
N ALA A 177 23.27 7.55 12.03
CA ALA A 177 24.51 7.84 12.73
C ALA A 177 25.34 8.98 12.10
N ASP A 178 25.19 9.16 10.79
CA ASP A 178 25.90 10.20 10.03
C ASP A 178 25.20 11.57 10.15
N ALA A 179 23.96 11.62 10.62
CA ALA A 179 23.17 12.84 10.72
C ALA A 179 23.41 13.57 12.06
N PRO A 180 23.35 14.90 12.09
CA PRO A 180 23.34 15.66 13.36
C PRO A 180 22.10 15.34 14.18
N ALA A 181 22.25 15.25 15.52
CA ALA A 181 21.13 15.00 16.41
C ALA A 181 20.13 16.18 16.39
N GLY A 182 18.83 15.87 16.38
CA GLY A 182 17.77 16.87 16.39
C GLY A 182 17.55 17.64 15.08
N VAL A 183 18.36 17.42 14.04
CA VAL A 183 18.28 18.12 12.75
C VAL A 183 17.58 17.23 11.72
N PRO A 184 16.53 17.73 11.02
CA PRO A 184 15.92 16.99 9.93
C PRO A 184 16.90 16.73 8.79
N PHE A 185 16.94 15.51 8.29
CA PHE A 185 17.75 15.11 7.15
C PHE A 185 16.97 14.18 6.24
N TRP A 186 17.33 14.12 4.96
CA TRP A 186 16.77 13.16 4.05
C TRP A 186 17.76 12.04 3.73
N TYR A 187 17.22 10.88 3.44
CA TYR A 187 17.98 9.68 3.05
C TYR A 187 17.16 8.83 2.08
N VAL A 188 17.79 7.82 1.50
CA VAL A 188 17.08 6.83 0.66
C VAL A 188 16.78 5.62 1.51
N GLY A 189 15.49 5.35 1.71
CA GLY A 189 15.02 4.21 2.48
C GLY A 189 15.16 2.88 1.74
N SER A 190 14.83 1.79 2.42
CA SER A 190 14.97 0.42 1.91
C SER A 190 14.08 0.11 0.69
N LEU A 191 13.05 0.91 0.47
CA LEU A 191 12.15 0.81 -0.69
C LEU A 191 12.64 1.66 -1.89
N GLY A 192 13.80 2.29 -1.80
CA GLY A 192 14.34 3.18 -2.83
C GLY A 192 13.65 4.55 -2.87
N LEU A 193 12.79 4.84 -1.91
CA LEU A 193 12.11 6.13 -1.78
C LEU A 193 12.92 7.09 -0.91
N VAL A 194 12.75 8.39 -1.17
CA VAL A 194 13.30 9.43 -0.32
C VAL A 194 12.48 9.52 0.96
N GLU A 195 13.16 9.47 2.09
CA GLU A 195 12.59 9.60 3.41
C GLU A 195 13.21 10.76 4.17
N VAL A 196 12.46 11.36 5.10
CA VAL A 196 12.96 12.41 5.99
C VAL A 196 12.89 11.91 7.42
N GLY A 197 14.02 11.93 8.10
CA GLY A 197 14.17 11.54 9.49
C GLY A 197 14.78 12.63 10.37
N VAL A 198 14.75 12.39 11.66
CA VAL A 198 15.46 13.19 12.67
C VAL A 198 16.17 12.22 13.61
N ARG A 199 17.50 12.33 13.70
CA ARG A 199 18.22 11.54 14.69
C ARG A 199 17.84 11.99 16.09
N GLU A 200 17.47 11.03 16.96
CA GLU A 200 17.02 11.27 18.34
C GLU A 200 15.75 12.16 18.44
N GLY A 201 14.87 12.07 17.39
CA GLY A 201 13.63 12.84 17.33
C GLY A 201 12.65 12.28 16.32
N ARG A 202 11.55 12.98 16.10
CA ARG A 202 10.50 12.65 15.15
C ARG A 202 10.39 13.73 14.08
N ALA A 203 10.54 13.35 12.81
CA ALA A 203 10.46 14.29 11.69
C ALA A 203 9.05 14.87 11.51
N ASP A 204 8.00 14.08 11.74
CA ASP A 204 6.62 14.52 11.66
C ASP A 204 6.30 15.64 12.67
N GLU A 205 6.82 15.54 13.91
CA GLU A 205 6.64 16.56 14.94
C GLU A 205 7.50 17.81 14.65
N VAL A 206 8.79 17.62 14.37
CA VAL A 206 9.73 18.72 14.13
C VAL A 206 9.31 19.57 12.92
N LEU A 207 8.80 18.94 11.87
CA LEU A 207 8.40 19.61 10.63
C LEU A 207 6.91 19.94 10.57
N GLY A 208 6.10 19.49 11.56
CA GLY A 208 4.66 19.63 11.55
C GLY A 208 4.02 18.97 10.32
N ALA A 209 4.60 17.86 9.86
CA ALA A 209 4.23 17.18 8.63
C ALA A 209 3.43 15.89 8.90
N ARG A 210 2.59 15.51 7.96
CA ARG A 210 1.75 14.30 8.05
C ARG A 210 1.57 13.68 6.66
N THR A 211 1.00 12.51 6.59
CA THR A 211 0.56 11.92 5.31
C THR A 211 -0.25 12.95 4.51
N GLY A 212 0.06 13.09 3.23
CA GLY A 212 -0.52 14.09 2.32
C GLY A 212 0.21 15.43 2.31
N THR A 213 1.17 15.70 3.20
CA THR A 213 1.97 16.94 3.16
C THR A 213 2.75 17.01 1.85
N PHE A 214 2.62 18.12 1.11
CA PHE A 214 3.34 18.34 -0.15
C PHE A 214 4.85 18.51 0.08
N ILE A 215 5.62 17.89 -0.80
CA ILE A 215 7.07 18.00 -0.85
C ILE A 215 7.46 18.79 -2.11
N ARG A 216 8.46 19.64 -1.99
CA ARG A 216 9.08 20.33 -3.13
C ARG A 216 10.52 19.84 -3.27
N ASN A 217 10.87 19.32 -4.43
CA ASN A 217 12.28 19.08 -4.74
C ASN A 217 12.92 20.41 -5.18
N LEU A 218 13.84 20.90 -4.39
CA LEU A 218 14.53 22.18 -4.61
C LEU A 218 15.93 21.89 -5.16
N PRO A 219 16.49 22.78 -6.01
CA PRO A 219 17.86 22.62 -6.50
C PRO A 219 18.85 22.48 -5.34
N ALA A 220 19.91 21.71 -5.56
CA ALA A 220 21.09 21.78 -4.71
C ALA A 220 21.66 23.23 -4.77
N THR A 221 22.13 23.72 -3.66
CA THR A 221 22.77 25.06 -3.59
C THR A 221 24.14 25.02 -4.23
#